data_c4392e41648ed6083151c70596623e53
#
_entry.id   c4392e41648ed6083151c70596623e53
#
_cell.length_a   1.000
_cell.length_b   1.000
_cell.length_c   1.000
_cell.angle_alpha   90.00
_cell.angle_beta   90.00
_cell.angle_gamma   90.00
#
_symmetry.space_group_name_H-M   'P 1'
#
loop_
_entity.id
_entity.type
_entity.pdbx_description
1 polymer ?
#
loop_
_entity_poly.entity_id
_entity_poly.type
_entity_poly.pdbx_seq_one_letter_code
_entity_poly.pdbx_strand_id
1 'polypeptide(L)'
;MTSKLTYVGAIGMTAIALIAASPAYAAGTTAGTTITNNVTVDYQVGGVAQGQQTASNSFVVDRKINLLVEEVGSVTTEVVPGQSNAVTTFQLTNTSNEVLDFALTASQIAGGTAAHGGTDSFDVSNVRIYRDNISSGTVGSFDAADTLVTYIDELATDTPIRLFVVADVPAGLSTGAVAGVQLRATAREGGASE
;
A
#
# COMPACT_ATOMS: atom_id res chain seq x y z
N MET A 1 2.66 -74.72 21.15
CA MET A 1 1.61 -73.71 21.28
C MET A 1 2.29 -72.32 21.06
N THR A 2 2.23 -71.76 19.88
CA THR A 2 2.89 -70.53 19.52
C THR A 2 1.84 -69.45 19.42
N SER A 3 1.89 -68.49 20.34
CA SER A 3 1.05 -67.29 20.33
C SER A 3 1.59 -66.27 19.33
N LYS A 4 0.78 -65.88 18.32
CA LYS A 4 1.10 -64.79 17.38
C LYS A 4 0.59 -63.45 17.95
N LEU A 5 1.51 -62.59 18.28
CA LEU A 5 1.22 -61.23 18.70
C LEU A 5 1.06 -60.37 17.44
N THR A 6 -0.14 -59.84 17.21
CA THR A 6 -0.45 -58.95 16.10
C THR A 6 -0.28 -57.50 16.58
N TYR A 7 0.72 -56.79 16.03
CA TYR A 7 0.88 -55.34 16.25
C TYR A 7 -0.02 -54.59 15.27
N VAL A 8 -1.01 -53.90 15.80
CA VAL A 8 -1.77 -52.89 15.04
C VAL A 8 -1.04 -51.56 15.20
N GLY A 9 -0.36 -51.16 14.15
CA GLY A 9 0.26 -49.84 14.08
C GLY A 9 -0.79 -48.77 13.81
N ALA A 10 -1.03 -47.89 14.78
CA ALA A 10 -1.80 -46.68 14.57
C ALA A 10 -0.93 -45.63 13.88
N ILE A 11 -1.21 -45.38 12.61
CA ILE A 11 -0.60 -44.26 11.86
C ILE A 11 -1.35 -42.98 12.28
N GLY A 12 -0.75 -42.22 13.17
CA GLY A 12 -1.22 -40.88 13.52
C GLY A 12 -1.00 -39.90 12.35
N MET A 13 -2.07 -39.53 11.69
CA MET A 13 -2.08 -38.49 10.65
C MET A 13 -2.03 -37.13 11.34
N THR A 14 -0.82 -36.54 11.43
CA THR A 14 -0.64 -35.17 11.92
C THR A 14 -1.07 -34.23 10.78
N ALA A 15 -2.27 -33.64 10.86
CA ALA A 15 -2.70 -32.60 9.98
C ALA A 15 -1.92 -31.32 10.32
N ILE A 16 -0.95 -30.94 9.47
CA ILE A 16 -0.30 -29.64 9.53
C ILE A 16 -1.28 -28.63 8.94
N ALA A 17 -1.96 -27.86 9.79
CA ALA A 17 -2.73 -26.70 9.37
C ALA A 17 -1.73 -25.62 8.91
N LEU A 18 -1.60 -25.41 7.60
CA LEU A 18 -0.98 -24.20 7.06
C LEU A 18 -1.88 -23.01 7.43
N ILE A 19 -1.50 -22.31 8.49
CA ILE A 19 -2.05 -20.99 8.78
C ILE A 19 -1.46 -20.06 7.71
N ALA A 20 -2.27 -19.66 6.73
CA ALA A 20 -1.93 -18.56 5.84
C ALA A 20 -1.79 -17.31 6.71
N ALA A 21 -0.55 -16.92 7.01
CA ALA A 21 -0.27 -15.66 7.67
C ALA A 21 -0.61 -14.54 6.65
N SER A 22 -1.81 -13.98 6.77
CA SER A 22 -2.10 -12.70 6.13
C SER A 22 -1.10 -11.69 6.69
N PRO A 23 -0.49 -10.83 5.86
CA PRO A 23 0.33 -9.74 6.37
C PRO A 23 -0.53 -8.93 7.35
N ALA A 24 -0.17 -8.96 8.63
CA ALA A 24 -0.78 -8.10 9.63
C ALA A 24 -0.20 -6.70 9.42
N TYR A 25 -0.90 -5.86 8.68
CA TYR A 25 -0.65 -4.43 8.70
C TYR A 25 -1.08 -3.94 10.09
N ALA A 26 -0.11 -3.57 10.90
CA ALA A 26 -0.40 -2.92 12.17
C ALA A 26 -0.78 -1.47 11.87
N ALA A 27 -2.07 -1.24 11.59
CA ALA A 27 -2.61 0.11 11.58
C ALA A 27 -2.27 0.74 12.92
N GLY A 28 -1.55 1.83 12.91
CA GLY A 28 -1.25 2.58 14.13
C GLY A 28 -2.53 3.06 14.80
N THR A 29 -2.45 3.52 16.03
CA THR A 29 -3.61 4.14 16.68
C THR A 29 -4.06 5.36 15.88
N THR A 30 -5.35 5.43 15.57
CA THR A 30 -5.94 6.51 14.77
C THR A 30 -5.67 7.87 15.39
N ALA A 31 -5.37 8.87 14.58
CA ALA A 31 -5.20 10.26 14.99
C ALA A 31 -6.44 10.77 15.74
N GLY A 32 -6.23 11.61 16.74
CA GLY A 32 -7.31 12.12 17.60
C GLY A 32 -7.78 11.18 18.72
N THR A 33 -7.31 9.90 18.72
CA THR A 33 -7.65 8.97 19.81
C THR A 33 -7.05 9.41 21.13
N THR A 34 -7.86 9.48 22.17
CA THR A 34 -7.38 9.75 23.53
C THR A 34 -6.93 8.46 24.20
N ILE A 35 -5.69 8.42 24.63
CA ILE A 35 -5.11 7.34 25.45
C ILE A 35 -5.13 7.79 26.91
N THR A 36 -5.83 7.04 27.76
CA THR A 36 -5.91 7.33 29.20
C THR A 36 -5.16 6.25 29.98
N ASN A 37 -4.21 6.67 30.80
CA ASN A 37 -3.50 5.81 31.74
C ASN A 37 -4.10 6.00 33.13
N ASN A 38 -4.56 4.92 33.74
CA ASN A 38 -5.09 4.90 35.10
C ASN A 38 -4.15 4.12 35.99
N VAL A 39 -3.83 4.69 37.15
CA VAL A 39 -3.07 4.03 38.22
C VAL A 39 -3.95 3.94 39.43
N THR A 40 -3.99 2.75 40.04
CA THR A 40 -4.71 2.46 41.25
C THR A 40 -3.74 1.87 42.27
N VAL A 41 -3.75 2.41 43.50
CA VAL A 41 -2.89 1.96 44.59
C VAL A 41 -3.76 1.55 45.76
N ASP A 42 -3.65 0.30 46.16
CA ASP A 42 -4.18 -0.24 47.41
C ASP A 42 -3.03 -0.35 48.41
N TYR A 43 -3.22 0.15 49.63
CA TYR A 43 -2.17 0.11 50.65
C TYR A 43 -2.77 -0.11 52.06
N GLN A 44 -1.91 -0.53 52.97
CA GLN A 44 -2.25 -0.77 54.39
C GLN A 44 -1.32 0.02 55.27
N VAL A 45 -1.85 0.49 56.40
CA VAL A 45 -1.07 1.11 57.45
C VAL A 45 -1.29 0.29 58.73
N GLY A 46 -0.24 -0.26 59.30
CA GLY A 46 -0.31 -1.12 60.47
C GLY A 46 -1.18 -2.36 60.36
N GLY A 47 -1.31 -2.88 59.10
CA GLY A 47 -2.16 -4.04 58.79
C GLY A 47 -3.64 -3.68 58.52
N VAL A 48 -3.99 -2.42 58.55
CA VAL A 48 -5.36 -1.92 58.28
C VAL A 48 -5.40 -1.39 56.83
N ALA A 49 -6.32 -1.93 56.02
CA ALA A 49 -6.54 -1.45 54.65
C ALA A 49 -6.98 0.00 54.66
N GLN A 50 -6.38 0.80 53.79
CA GLN A 50 -6.72 2.21 53.57
C GLN A 50 -7.57 2.34 52.31
N GLY A 51 -8.20 3.50 52.13
CA GLY A 51 -8.96 3.80 50.94
C GLY A 51 -8.08 3.81 49.71
N GLN A 52 -8.53 3.17 48.66
CA GLN A 52 -7.85 3.10 47.35
C GLN A 52 -7.57 4.52 46.85
N GLN A 53 -6.36 4.72 46.35
CA GLN A 53 -5.96 5.98 45.69
C GLN A 53 -5.90 5.74 44.17
N THR A 54 -6.48 6.63 43.40
CA THR A 54 -6.47 6.58 41.95
C THR A 54 -5.91 7.88 41.38
N ALA A 55 -5.14 7.74 40.30
CA ALA A 55 -4.69 8.87 39.48
C ALA A 55 -4.86 8.51 38.02
N SER A 56 -5.14 9.51 37.20
CA SER A 56 -5.21 9.30 35.73
C SER A 56 -4.50 10.43 35.01
N ASN A 57 -3.95 10.07 33.84
CA ASN A 57 -3.40 11.02 32.88
C ASN A 57 -3.82 10.58 31.48
N SER A 58 -4.02 11.53 30.58
CA SER A 58 -4.38 11.24 29.19
C SER A 58 -3.58 12.10 28.22
N PHE A 59 -3.39 11.56 27.01
CA PHE A 59 -2.85 12.28 25.86
C PHE A 59 -3.63 11.90 24.60
N VAL A 60 -3.59 12.76 23.59
CA VAL A 60 -4.23 12.53 22.30
C VAL A 60 -3.16 12.07 21.32
N VAL A 61 -3.48 11.06 20.52
CA VAL A 61 -2.61 10.56 19.46
C VAL A 61 -2.54 11.61 18.34
N ASP A 62 -1.34 12.02 18.01
CA ASP A 62 -1.10 12.99 16.94
C ASP A 62 -1.23 12.35 15.56
N ARG A 63 -1.46 13.19 14.54
CA ARG A 63 -1.54 12.80 13.15
C ARG A 63 -0.14 12.49 12.59
N LYS A 64 0.00 11.29 12.03
CA LYS A 64 1.16 10.88 11.23
C LYS A 64 0.76 10.86 9.77
N ILE A 65 1.33 11.72 8.94
CA ILE A 65 1.14 11.72 7.50
C ILE A 65 2.30 10.97 6.86
N ASN A 66 2.00 9.89 6.15
CA ASN A 66 2.95 9.09 5.42
C ASN A 66 2.29 8.36 4.25
N LEU A 67 3.01 8.12 3.17
CA LEU A 67 2.55 7.39 2.00
C LEU A 67 3.70 6.65 1.35
N LEU A 68 3.37 5.61 0.60
CA LEU A 68 4.31 4.87 -0.21
C LEU A 68 3.79 4.81 -1.65
N VAL A 69 4.64 5.17 -2.61
CA VAL A 69 4.39 4.97 -4.05
C VAL A 69 5.49 4.09 -4.58
N GLU A 70 5.13 2.94 -5.12
CA GLU A 70 6.07 1.95 -5.67
C GLU A 70 5.64 1.55 -7.07
N GLU A 71 6.62 1.33 -7.95
CA GLU A 71 6.37 0.69 -9.23
C GLU A 71 6.17 -0.81 -9.03
N VAL A 72 5.13 -1.37 -9.63
CA VAL A 72 4.82 -2.80 -9.53
C VAL A 72 5.72 -3.59 -10.48
N GLY A 73 6.47 -4.55 -9.92
CA GLY A 73 7.38 -5.41 -10.67
C GLY A 73 8.81 -4.89 -10.72
N SER A 74 9.06 -3.59 -10.52
CA SER A 74 10.41 -2.98 -10.53
C SER A 74 11.25 -3.38 -11.74
N VAL A 75 10.64 -3.37 -12.94
CA VAL A 75 11.27 -3.72 -14.21
C VAL A 75 10.95 -2.68 -15.27
N THR A 76 11.82 -2.55 -16.26
CA THR A 76 11.58 -1.68 -17.41
C THR A 76 10.30 -2.07 -18.13
N THR A 77 9.43 -1.11 -18.43
CA THR A 77 8.30 -1.29 -19.33
C THR A 77 8.82 -1.30 -20.78
N GLU A 78 8.78 -2.46 -21.41
CA GLU A 78 9.19 -2.58 -22.82
C GLU A 78 8.06 -2.08 -23.73
N VAL A 79 8.42 -1.23 -24.67
CA VAL A 79 7.49 -0.59 -25.61
C VAL A 79 8.04 -0.62 -27.03
N VAL A 80 7.16 -0.43 -28.02
CA VAL A 80 7.56 -0.29 -29.43
C VAL A 80 7.31 1.12 -29.93
N PRO A 81 8.12 1.65 -30.85
CA PRO A 81 7.90 2.97 -31.46
C PRO A 81 6.50 3.06 -32.09
N GLY A 82 5.77 4.14 -31.80
CA GLY A 82 4.39 4.35 -32.25
C GLY A 82 3.32 3.61 -31.44
N GLN A 83 3.68 2.96 -30.34
CA GLN A 83 2.73 2.28 -29.45
C GLN A 83 1.82 3.31 -28.76
N SER A 84 0.51 3.12 -28.88
CA SER A 84 -0.48 3.83 -28.08
C SER A 84 -0.75 3.09 -26.77
N ASN A 85 -1.06 3.86 -25.71
CA ASN A 85 -1.41 3.31 -24.39
C ASN A 85 -0.34 2.36 -23.82
N ALA A 86 0.94 2.74 -23.88
CA ALA A 86 1.98 2.09 -23.08
C ALA A 86 1.67 2.30 -21.59
N VAL A 87 1.80 1.24 -20.77
CA VAL A 87 1.33 1.23 -19.38
C VAL A 87 2.48 0.92 -18.44
N THR A 88 2.68 1.78 -17.45
CA THR A 88 3.50 1.49 -16.27
C THR A 88 2.60 1.42 -15.04
N THR A 89 2.76 0.38 -14.24
CA THR A 89 1.89 0.11 -13.10
C THR A 89 2.55 0.53 -11.80
N PHE A 90 1.81 1.29 -10.98
CA PHE A 90 2.23 1.73 -9.66
C PHE A 90 1.24 1.27 -8.59
N GLN A 91 1.71 1.22 -7.37
CA GLN A 91 0.90 1.05 -6.17
C GLN A 91 1.07 2.27 -5.27
N LEU A 92 -0.04 2.88 -4.85
CA LEU A 92 -0.08 3.90 -3.81
C LEU A 92 -0.66 3.27 -2.55
N THR A 93 0.03 3.42 -1.42
CA THR A 93 -0.45 2.97 -0.11
C THR A 93 -0.47 4.14 0.86
N ASN A 94 -1.59 4.37 1.51
CA ASN A 94 -1.68 5.30 2.64
C ASN A 94 -1.12 4.62 3.90
N THR A 95 0.08 4.98 4.34
CA THR A 95 0.73 4.45 5.55
C THR A 95 0.62 5.43 6.74
N SER A 96 -0.31 6.37 6.67
CA SER A 96 -0.67 7.29 7.75
C SER A 96 -1.51 6.59 8.81
N ASN A 97 -1.79 7.26 9.92
CA ASN A 97 -2.75 6.79 10.93
C ASN A 97 -4.12 7.47 10.81
N GLU A 98 -4.44 7.95 9.63
CA GLU A 98 -5.70 8.64 9.30
C GLU A 98 -6.06 8.41 7.82
N VAL A 99 -7.35 8.51 7.49
CA VAL A 99 -7.83 8.56 6.11
C VAL A 99 -7.36 9.86 5.47
N LEU A 100 -6.74 9.78 4.30
CA LEU A 100 -6.21 10.93 3.58
C LEU A 100 -6.60 10.90 2.11
N ASP A 101 -6.59 12.07 1.53
CA ASP A 101 -6.73 12.26 0.09
C ASP A 101 -5.37 12.41 -0.57
N PHE A 102 -5.30 12.14 -1.88
CA PHE A 102 -4.04 12.22 -2.63
C PHE A 102 -4.24 12.87 -3.99
N ALA A 103 -3.64 14.03 -4.17
CA ALA A 103 -3.49 14.62 -5.50
C ALA A 103 -2.40 13.87 -6.27
N LEU A 104 -2.70 13.50 -7.53
CA LEU A 104 -1.83 12.71 -8.38
C LEU A 104 -1.32 13.55 -9.56
N THR A 105 -0.05 13.42 -9.86
CA THR A 105 0.55 13.96 -11.07
C THR A 105 1.50 12.95 -11.70
N ALA A 106 1.45 12.81 -13.02
CA ALA A 106 2.45 12.08 -13.76
C ALA A 106 3.21 13.05 -14.69
N SER A 107 4.51 12.95 -14.69
CA SER A 107 5.38 13.83 -15.48
C SER A 107 6.58 13.07 -16.00
N GLN A 108 7.15 13.59 -17.08
CA GLN A 108 8.42 13.11 -17.63
C GLN A 108 9.58 13.68 -16.83
N ILE A 109 10.67 12.94 -16.76
CA ILE A 109 11.94 13.47 -16.26
C ILE A 109 12.59 14.30 -17.38
N ALA A 110 13.31 15.35 -17.01
CA ALA A 110 14.01 16.20 -17.96
C ALA A 110 15.45 15.73 -18.15
N GLY A 111 15.63 14.62 -18.84
CA GLY A 111 16.94 13.97 -19.01
C GLY A 111 17.43 13.26 -17.75
N GLY A 112 18.62 12.70 -17.81
CA GLY A 112 19.24 11.97 -16.71
C GLY A 112 19.04 10.45 -16.80
N THR A 113 19.32 9.74 -15.71
CA THR A 113 19.21 8.28 -15.66
C THR A 113 17.79 7.88 -15.27
N ALA A 114 17.16 7.01 -16.05
CA ALA A 114 15.88 6.42 -15.73
C ALA A 114 16.00 5.41 -14.57
N ALA A 115 14.89 5.15 -13.88
CA ALA A 115 14.86 4.33 -12.66
C ALA A 115 15.45 2.92 -12.83
N HIS A 116 15.27 2.31 -14.01
CA HIS A 116 15.79 0.98 -14.34
C HIS A 116 17.04 1.01 -15.24
N GLY A 117 17.71 2.17 -15.29
CA GLY A 117 18.91 2.37 -16.12
C GLY A 117 18.59 2.94 -17.51
N GLY A 118 19.66 3.26 -18.23
CA GLY A 118 19.58 4.03 -19.47
C GLY A 118 19.45 5.53 -19.22
N THR A 119 19.68 6.31 -20.24
CA THR A 119 19.54 7.77 -20.23
C THR A 119 18.24 8.16 -20.91
N ASP A 120 17.46 8.99 -20.26
CA ASP A 120 16.25 9.57 -20.83
C ASP A 120 16.57 10.29 -22.13
N SER A 121 15.94 9.89 -23.22
CA SER A 121 16.28 10.29 -24.58
C SER A 121 15.09 10.68 -25.46
N PHE A 122 13.87 10.46 -24.99
CA PHE A 122 12.65 10.91 -25.66
C PHE A 122 11.53 11.12 -24.64
N ASP A 123 10.56 11.92 -25.01
CA ASP A 123 9.34 12.16 -24.23
C ASP A 123 8.16 11.38 -24.82
N VAL A 124 7.35 10.79 -23.93
CA VAL A 124 6.04 10.23 -24.29
C VAL A 124 5.00 11.36 -24.39
N SER A 125 3.86 11.10 -24.98
CA SER A 125 2.74 12.04 -25.08
C SER A 125 1.48 11.48 -24.42
N ASN A 126 0.47 12.34 -24.22
CA ASN A 126 -0.82 11.94 -23.65
C ASN A 126 -0.71 11.16 -22.33
N VAL A 127 0.13 11.64 -21.41
CA VAL A 127 0.30 10.99 -20.10
C VAL A 127 -0.96 11.14 -19.28
N ARG A 128 -1.52 10.02 -18.83
CA ARG A 128 -2.77 9.93 -18.08
C ARG A 128 -2.59 8.96 -16.91
N ILE A 129 -3.36 9.15 -15.84
CA ILE A 129 -3.35 8.26 -14.68
C ILE A 129 -4.73 7.61 -14.58
N TYR A 130 -4.76 6.31 -14.46
CA TYR A 130 -5.99 5.55 -14.23
C TYR A 130 -5.89 4.79 -12.91
N ARG A 131 -7.01 4.68 -12.22
CA ARG A 131 -7.17 3.80 -11.05
C ARG A 131 -7.75 2.47 -11.50
N ASP A 132 -7.12 1.38 -11.08
CA ASP A 132 -7.58 0.00 -11.31
C ASP A 132 -8.98 -0.20 -10.71
N ASN A 133 -9.91 -0.66 -11.53
CA ASN A 133 -11.26 -0.97 -11.11
C ASN A 133 -11.34 -2.42 -10.62
N ILE A 134 -11.26 -2.60 -9.31
CA ILE A 134 -11.30 -3.92 -8.67
C ILE A 134 -12.69 -4.61 -8.71
N SER A 135 -13.72 -3.92 -9.20
CA SER A 135 -15.09 -4.44 -9.27
C SER A 135 -15.50 -4.89 -10.67
N SER A 136 -14.78 -4.47 -11.70
CA SER A 136 -15.03 -4.84 -13.10
C SER A 136 -13.73 -4.78 -13.92
N GLY A 137 -13.72 -5.44 -15.08
CA GLY A 137 -12.51 -5.54 -15.90
C GLY A 137 -11.54 -6.60 -15.39
N THR A 138 -10.28 -6.47 -15.77
CA THR A 138 -9.20 -7.38 -15.36
C THR A 138 -8.36 -6.71 -14.29
N VAL A 139 -8.62 -7.05 -13.04
CA VAL A 139 -7.88 -6.50 -11.89
C VAL A 139 -6.37 -6.65 -12.09
N GLY A 140 -5.67 -5.55 -11.97
CA GLY A 140 -4.21 -5.49 -12.11
C GLY A 140 -3.68 -5.32 -13.52
N SER A 141 -4.55 -5.21 -14.52
CA SER A 141 -4.20 -4.93 -15.90
C SER A 141 -5.05 -3.77 -16.43
N PHE A 142 -4.42 -2.81 -17.08
CA PHE A 142 -5.13 -1.66 -17.63
C PHE A 142 -6.15 -2.08 -18.69
N ASP A 143 -7.41 -1.66 -18.49
CA ASP A 143 -8.50 -1.89 -19.44
C ASP A 143 -9.54 -0.75 -19.44
N ALA A 144 -10.62 -0.95 -20.23
CA ALA A 144 -11.65 0.07 -20.41
C ALA A 144 -12.57 0.29 -19.18
N ALA A 145 -12.47 -0.57 -18.17
CA ALA A 145 -13.22 -0.42 -16.92
C ALA A 145 -12.52 0.51 -15.94
N ASP A 146 -11.24 0.81 -16.16
CA ASP A 146 -10.44 1.65 -15.28
C ASP A 146 -10.85 3.12 -15.35
N THR A 147 -10.73 3.81 -14.23
CA THR A 147 -11.19 5.19 -14.09
C THR A 147 -10.03 6.16 -14.23
N LEU A 148 -10.16 7.12 -15.14
CA LEU A 148 -9.22 8.24 -15.26
C LEU A 148 -9.29 9.10 -14.00
N VAL A 149 -8.15 9.37 -13.37
CA VAL A 149 -8.08 10.10 -12.10
C VAL A 149 -6.90 11.08 -12.07
N THR A 150 -7.08 12.18 -11.35
CA THR A 150 -6.02 13.11 -10.93
C THR A 150 -5.96 13.22 -9.40
N TYR A 151 -6.88 12.51 -8.74
CA TYR A 151 -7.11 12.59 -7.31
C TYR A 151 -7.65 11.26 -6.78
N ILE A 152 -7.29 10.92 -5.57
CA ILE A 152 -7.84 9.79 -4.82
C ILE A 152 -8.49 10.35 -3.57
N ASP A 153 -9.79 10.14 -3.47
CA ASP A 153 -10.64 10.57 -2.38
C ASP A 153 -10.66 9.50 -1.28
N GLU A 154 -10.44 9.91 -0.05
CA GLU A 154 -10.58 9.12 1.19
C GLU A 154 -9.92 7.73 1.18
N LEU A 155 -8.63 7.67 0.86
CA LEU A 155 -7.90 6.42 0.94
C LEU A 155 -7.68 6.04 2.41
N ALA A 156 -8.26 4.92 2.81
CA ALA A 156 -8.14 4.39 4.18
C ALA A 156 -6.68 4.06 4.53
N THR A 157 -6.40 4.06 5.84
CA THR A 157 -5.08 3.66 6.38
C THR A 157 -4.72 2.25 5.94
N ASP A 158 -3.43 2.02 5.67
CA ASP A 158 -2.85 0.74 5.24
C ASP A 158 -3.53 0.10 4.02
N THR A 159 -4.23 0.92 3.22
CA THR A 159 -4.94 0.46 2.03
C THR A 159 -4.10 0.74 0.78
N PRO A 160 -3.68 -0.28 0.04
CA PRO A 160 -3.05 -0.12 -1.26
C PRO A 160 -4.10 0.03 -2.37
N ILE A 161 -3.81 0.89 -3.33
CA ILE A 161 -4.52 0.96 -4.60
C ILE A 161 -3.53 0.88 -5.75
N ARG A 162 -4.00 0.32 -6.87
CA ARG A 162 -3.20 0.25 -8.09
C ARG A 162 -3.54 1.41 -9.02
N LEU A 163 -2.48 1.98 -9.60
CA LEU A 163 -2.55 3.10 -10.53
C LEU A 163 -1.79 2.73 -11.81
N PHE A 164 -2.37 3.07 -12.96
CA PHE A 164 -1.73 2.90 -14.25
C PHE A 164 -1.36 4.28 -14.81
N VAL A 165 -0.08 4.50 -15.08
CA VAL A 165 0.37 5.62 -15.88
C VAL A 165 0.39 5.16 -17.33
N VAL A 166 -0.46 5.77 -18.14
CA VAL A 166 -0.69 5.40 -19.54
C VAL A 166 -0.22 6.54 -20.44
N ALA A 167 0.59 6.22 -21.44
CA ALA A 167 1.13 7.22 -22.34
C ALA A 167 1.28 6.67 -23.77
N ASP A 168 1.46 7.58 -24.74
CA ASP A 168 1.70 7.23 -26.14
C ASP A 168 3.18 7.42 -26.49
N VAL A 169 3.77 6.42 -27.10
CA VAL A 169 5.18 6.38 -27.51
C VAL A 169 5.32 6.97 -28.94
N PRO A 170 6.21 7.93 -29.17
CA PRO A 170 6.45 8.47 -30.52
C PRO A 170 6.92 7.39 -31.52
N ALA A 171 6.60 7.57 -32.79
CA ALA A 171 7.16 6.78 -33.86
C ALA A 171 8.62 7.19 -34.17
N GLY A 172 9.36 6.32 -34.86
CA GLY A 172 10.69 6.64 -35.38
C GLY A 172 11.83 6.57 -34.34
N LEU A 173 11.59 6.05 -33.16
CA LEU A 173 12.61 5.86 -32.15
C LEU A 173 13.57 4.71 -32.52
N SER A 174 14.84 4.85 -32.13
CA SER A 174 15.84 3.80 -32.25
C SER A 174 15.72 2.79 -31.12
N THR A 175 16.16 1.55 -31.38
CA THR A 175 16.29 0.52 -30.32
C THR A 175 17.19 1.03 -29.20
N GLY A 176 16.75 0.84 -27.95
CA GLY A 176 17.46 1.29 -26.75
C GLY A 176 17.16 2.73 -26.34
N ALA A 177 16.26 3.44 -27.04
CA ALA A 177 15.75 4.72 -26.56
C ALA A 177 14.93 4.53 -25.26
N VAL A 178 15.09 5.44 -24.30
CA VAL A 178 14.51 5.37 -22.96
C VAL A 178 13.73 6.66 -22.67
N ALA A 179 12.52 6.53 -22.10
CA ALA A 179 11.78 7.63 -21.51
C ALA A 179 11.60 7.39 -20.01
N GLY A 180 11.88 8.42 -19.21
CA GLY A 180 11.62 8.39 -17.79
C GLY A 180 10.28 9.06 -17.45
N VAL A 181 9.34 8.32 -16.89
CA VAL A 181 8.06 8.84 -16.41
C VAL A 181 7.95 8.58 -14.92
N GLN A 182 7.56 9.60 -14.15
CA GLN A 182 7.38 9.50 -12.72
C GLN A 182 5.93 9.77 -12.32
N LEU A 183 5.42 8.99 -11.38
CA LEU A 183 4.17 9.25 -10.66
C LEU A 183 4.50 9.93 -9.32
N ARG A 184 3.80 11.02 -9.04
CA ARG A 184 3.87 11.72 -7.75
C ARG A 184 2.49 11.75 -7.12
N ALA A 185 2.40 11.33 -5.85
CA ALA A 185 1.26 11.51 -4.99
C ALA A 185 1.58 12.58 -3.92
N THR A 186 0.62 13.46 -3.67
CA THR A 186 0.73 14.49 -2.62
C THR A 186 -0.45 14.32 -1.68
N ALA A 187 -0.17 14.02 -0.42
CA ALA A 187 -1.21 13.88 0.60
C ALA A 187 -1.96 15.20 0.81
N ARG A 188 -3.26 15.07 1.00
CA ARG A 188 -4.21 16.13 1.33
C ARG A 188 -5.01 15.72 2.55
N GLU A 189 -5.68 16.68 3.17
CA GLU A 189 -6.59 16.41 4.28
C GLU A 189 -7.82 15.65 3.76
N GLY A 190 -8.22 14.58 4.43
CA GLY A 190 -9.41 13.82 4.08
C GLY A 190 -10.70 14.61 4.36
N GLY A 191 -11.78 14.22 3.69
CA GLY A 191 -13.10 14.82 3.85
C GLY A 191 -13.35 16.08 3.02
N ALA A 192 -12.41 16.48 2.17
CA ALA A 192 -12.60 17.53 1.19
C ALA A 192 -12.84 16.90 -0.19
N SER A 193 -13.98 17.15 -0.81
CA SER A 193 -14.18 16.82 -2.24
C SER A 193 -13.38 17.79 -3.11
N GLU A 194 -12.72 17.28 -4.17
CA GLU A 194 -12.18 18.15 -5.23
C GLU A 194 -13.28 18.81 -6.04
#